data_11f5a2c832ec95839c03b77d9db62866
#
_entry.id   11f5a2c832ec95839c03b77d9db62866
#
_cell.length_a   1.000
_cell.length_b   1.000
_cell.length_c   1.000
_cell.angle_alpha   90.00
_cell.angle_beta   90.00
_cell.angle_gamma   90.00
#
_symmetry.space_group_name_H-M   'P 1'
#
loop_
_entity.id
_entity.type
_entity.pdbx_description
1 polymer ?
#
loop_
_entity_poly.entity_id
_entity_poly.type
_entity_poly.pdbx_seq_one_letter_code
_entity_poly.pdbx_strand_id
1 'polypeptide(L)'
;PGVTVNQNVAAEGDASLELSTNTVTITPDAVAKSEVITMISDETEFAINITDESWVKAYVDVTNKTLYFWTLSPNLNSSSRVTTATVTAGSGANAPKQEVTITQRGLLSSEFAVGQVIADNGSLKGGIVFWVDATNRGKAKIMSLDRENLACSTAGSPASTGVTLSNDDGLANTTALAALPNAAEMPALKYCMDKGSGWYWPTRSDLEQMFETYNGTKVADATEDNPNAITDFEKANRAAWDLIVTNVGGTAMNM
;
A
#
# COMPACT_ATOMS: atom_id res chain seq x y z
N PRO A 1 48.98 -4.76 -54.36
CA PRO A 1 49.02 -4.27 -53.02
C PRO A 1 47.60 -4.18 -52.48
N GLY A 2 47.24 -5.13 -51.63
CA GLY A 2 45.94 -5.11 -50.94
C GLY A 2 46.02 -4.19 -49.72
N VAL A 3 45.10 -3.28 -49.60
CA VAL A 3 44.92 -2.45 -48.37
C VAL A 3 44.06 -3.25 -47.42
N THR A 4 44.67 -3.74 -46.35
CA THR A 4 43.93 -4.32 -45.20
C THR A 4 43.43 -3.18 -44.37
N VAL A 5 42.13 -2.87 -44.41
CA VAL A 5 41.49 -1.97 -43.48
C VAL A 5 41.25 -2.74 -42.16
N ASN A 6 42.11 -2.55 -41.18
CA ASN A 6 41.79 -2.96 -39.81
C ASN A 6 40.68 -2.01 -39.31
N GLN A 7 39.43 -2.46 -39.34
CA GLN A 7 38.40 -1.87 -38.47
C GLN A 7 38.75 -2.25 -37.03
N ASN A 8 39.26 -1.30 -36.26
CA ASN A 8 39.16 -1.35 -34.84
C ASN A 8 37.68 -1.29 -34.49
N VAL A 9 37.06 -2.45 -34.29
CA VAL A 9 35.81 -2.52 -33.53
C VAL A 9 36.20 -2.04 -32.15
N ALA A 10 35.72 -0.86 -31.74
CA ALA A 10 35.82 -0.45 -30.36
C ALA A 10 35.29 -1.61 -29.52
N ALA A 11 36.06 -2.07 -28.56
CA ALA A 11 35.56 -3.03 -27.59
C ALA A 11 34.28 -2.45 -27.02
N GLU A 12 33.14 -3.16 -27.18
CA GLU A 12 31.93 -2.86 -26.45
C GLU A 12 32.36 -2.79 -24.98
N GLY A 13 32.17 -1.63 -24.36
CA GLY A 13 32.48 -1.48 -22.94
C GLY A 13 31.75 -2.58 -22.19
N ASP A 14 32.43 -3.27 -21.29
CA ASP A 14 31.78 -4.29 -20.46
C ASP A 14 30.52 -3.69 -19.82
N ALA A 15 29.37 -4.31 -20.05
CA ALA A 15 28.11 -3.89 -19.46
C ALA A 15 28.29 -3.73 -17.93
N SER A 16 27.81 -2.62 -17.39
CA SER A 16 27.96 -2.32 -15.97
C SER A 16 26.59 -2.15 -15.30
N LEU A 17 26.55 -2.41 -13.99
CA LEU A 17 25.39 -2.16 -13.15
C LEU A 17 25.86 -1.65 -11.79
N GLU A 18 25.43 -0.45 -11.44
CA GLU A 18 25.59 0.11 -10.10
C GLU A 18 24.21 0.43 -9.51
N LEU A 19 24.06 0.25 -8.20
CA LEU A 19 22.84 0.58 -7.46
C LEU A 19 23.15 1.68 -6.45
N SER A 20 22.23 2.62 -6.26
CA SER A 20 22.37 3.69 -5.25
C SER A 20 22.48 3.15 -3.82
N THR A 21 21.90 1.98 -3.57
CA THR A 21 22.06 1.20 -2.34
C THR A 21 21.87 -0.29 -2.64
N ASN A 22 22.51 -1.13 -1.82
CA ASN A 22 22.34 -2.58 -1.86
C ASN A 22 21.61 -3.13 -0.63
N THR A 23 21.01 -2.26 0.18
CA THR A 23 20.21 -2.65 1.34
C THR A 23 18.99 -1.74 1.45
N VAL A 24 17.84 -2.31 1.76
CA VAL A 24 16.61 -1.57 2.06
C VAL A 24 15.95 -2.11 3.31
N THR A 25 15.34 -1.21 4.07
CA THR A 25 14.53 -1.56 5.24
C THR A 25 13.11 -1.04 5.06
N ILE A 26 12.14 -1.93 5.21
CA ILE A 26 10.70 -1.64 5.07
C ILE A 26 10.06 -1.74 6.45
N THR A 27 9.04 -0.92 6.70
CA THR A 27 8.22 -0.96 7.92
C THR A 27 7.53 -2.33 8.07
N PRO A 28 6.97 -2.68 9.25
CA PRO A 28 6.28 -3.96 9.46
C PRO A 28 4.94 -4.05 8.72
N ASP A 29 4.52 -2.97 8.04
CA ASP A 29 3.22 -2.87 7.39
C ASP A 29 3.11 -3.81 6.17
N ALA A 30 1.89 -4.25 5.88
CA ALA A 30 1.55 -4.76 4.56
C ALA A 30 1.53 -3.61 3.55
N VAL A 31 1.67 -3.94 2.28
CA VAL A 31 1.64 -3.01 1.12
C VAL A 31 2.56 -1.78 1.27
N ALA A 32 3.58 -1.91 2.12
CA ALA A 32 4.59 -0.88 2.34
C ALA A 32 5.69 -0.92 1.28
N LYS A 33 6.16 0.24 0.85
CA LYS A 33 7.25 0.38 -0.12
C LYS A 33 8.58 0.64 0.58
N SER A 34 9.67 0.15 -0.03
CA SER A 34 11.02 0.59 0.30
C SER A 34 11.27 2.01 -0.22
N GLU A 35 12.39 2.60 0.17
CA GLU A 35 13.00 3.68 -0.61
C GLU A 35 13.29 3.23 -2.05
N VAL A 36 13.37 4.20 -2.95
CA VAL A 36 13.68 3.98 -4.36
C VAL A 36 15.18 3.77 -4.53
N ILE A 37 15.55 2.71 -5.25
CA ILE A 37 16.92 2.42 -5.67
C ILE A 37 17.09 2.93 -7.10
N THR A 38 18.08 3.79 -7.34
CA THR A 38 18.46 4.19 -8.69
C THR A 38 19.45 3.18 -9.25
N MET A 39 19.25 2.77 -10.49
CA MET A 39 20.11 1.87 -11.24
C MET A 39 20.92 2.67 -12.27
N ILE A 40 22.23 2.53 -12.26
CA ILE A 40 23.15 3.13 -13.23
C ILE A 40 23.66 1.99 -14.10
N SER A 41 23.29 2.01 -15.38
CA SER A 41 23.69 0.98 -16.36
C SER A 41 23.46 1.51 -17.77
N ASP A 42 24.23 1.04 -18.73
CA ASP A 42 23.99 1.29 -20.17
C ASP A 42 22.87 0.40 -20.73
N GLU A 43 22.51 -0.65 -20.00
CA GLU A 43 21.45 -1.58 -20.38
C GLU A 43 20.05 -0.97 -20.23
N THR A 44 19.11 -1.48 -21.03
CA THR A 44 17.70 -1.06 -21.05
C THR A 44 16.74 -2.15 -20.56
N GLU A 45 17.27 -3.34 -20.28
CA GLU A 45 16.51 -4.47 -19.75
C GLU A 45 17.03 -4.83 -18.36
N PHE A 46 16.12 -5.06 -17.43
CA PHE A 46 16.46 -5.46 -16.07
C PHE A 46 15.61 -6.66 -15.65
N ALA A 47 16.26 -7.65 -15.05
CA ALA A 47 15.60 -8.78 -14.43
C ALA A 47 15.86 -8.77 -12.92
N ILE A 48 14.82 -9.03 -12.13
CA ILE A 48 14.90 -9.11 -10.67
C ILE A 48 14.49 -10.52 -10.25
N ASN A 49 15.36 -11.18 -9.50
CA ASN A 49 15.09 -12.49 -8.92
C ASN A 49 15.17 -12.37 -7.40
N ILE A 50 14.04 -12.56 -6.71
CA ILE A 50 13.96 -12.53 -5.25
C ILE A 50 13.99 -13.95 -4.72
N THR A 51 14.83 -14.21 -3.72
CA THR A 51 15.02 -15.56 -3.14
C THR A 51 13.74 -16.06 -2.44
N ASP A 52 13.04 -15.18 -1.71
CA ASP A 52 11.74 -15.48 -1.09
C ASP A 52 10.73 -14.40 -1.47
N GLU A 53 9.89 -14.72 -2.44
CA GLU A 53 8.83 -13.84 -2.94
C GLU A 53 7.50 -13.95 -2.17
N SER A 54 7.44 -14.77 -1.13
CA SER A 54 6.18 -15.04 -0.42
C SER A 54 5.60 -13.80 0.28
N TRP A 55 6.45 -12.82 0.58
CA TRP A 55 6.06 -11.64 1.36
C TRP A 55 6.50 -10.30 0.75
N VAL A 56 7.30 -10.30 -0.32
CA VAL A 56 7.81 -9.09 -0.97
C VAL A 56 7.85 -9.26 -2.48
N LYS A 57 7.61 -8.18 -3.21
CA LYS A 57 7.73 -8.09 -4.67
C LYS A 57 8.61 -6.90 -5.04
N ALA A 58 9.11 -6.90 -6.28
CA ALA A 58 9.85 -5.81 -6.87
C ALA A 58 9.03 -5.12 -7.97
N TYR A 59 9.19 -3.82 -8.08
CA TYR A 59 8.72 -3.03 -9.21
C TYR A 59 9.89 -2.28 -9.83
N VAL A 60 10.04 -2.39 -11.15
CA VAL A 60 11.10 -1.74 -11.92
C VAL A 60 10.48 -0.75 -12.89
N ASP A 61 10.91 0.49 -12.81
CA ASP A 61 10.68 1.49 -13.85
C ASP A 61 11.93 1.55 -14.75
N VAL A 62 11.83 0.88 -15.90
CA VAL A 62 12.94 0.78 -16.88
C VAL A 62 13.29 2.12 -17.46
N THR A 63 12.29 2.99 -17.66
CA THR A 63 12.47 4.31 -18.28
C THR A 63 13.28 5.23 -17.38
N ASN A 64 12.94 5.28 -16.10
CA ASN A 64 13.62 6.09 -15.11
C ASN A 64 14.80 5.36 -14.44
N LYS A 65 15.03 4.09 -14.79
CA LYS A 65 16.03 3.21 -14.18
C LYS A 65 15.94 3.21 -12.65
N THR A 66 14.73 2.96 -12.15
CA THR A 66 14.47 2.88 -10.71
C THR A 66 13.83 1.57 -10.33
N LEU A 67 14.10 1.14 -9.11
CA LEU A 67 13.62 -0.09 -8.50
C LEU A 67 13.13 0.22 -7.08
N TYR A 68 12.02 -0.36 -6.66
CA TYR A 68 11.64 -0.45 -5.27
C TYR A 68 11.01 -1.80 -4.96
N PHE A 69 11.01 -2.16 -3.69
CA PHE A 69 10.37 -3.36 -3.17
C PHE A 69 9.13 -2.99 -2.37
N TRP A 70 8.11 -3.85 -2.38
CA TRP A 70 6.94 -3.67 -1.53
C TRP A 70 6.48 -4.98 -0.90
N THR A 71 5.91 -4.88 0.28
CA THR A 71 5.49 -6.03 1.08
C THR A 71 4.08 -6.47 0.72
N LEU A 72 3.84 -7.78 0.66
CA LEU A 72 2.52 -8.38 0.42
C LEU A 72 1.74 -8.62 1.71
N SER A 73 2.43 -8.68 2.85
CA SER A 73 1.84 -8.98 4.16
C SER A 73 2.56 -8.24 5.27
N PRO A 74 1.89 -7.97 6.42
CA PRO A 74 2.57 -7.37 7.56
C PRO A 74 3.53 -8.37 8.22
N ASN A 75 4.61 -7.85 8.82
CA ASN A 75 5.45 -8.63 9.72
C ASN A 75 5.02 -8.36 11.17
N LEU A 76 4.14 -9.19 11.70
CA LEU A 76 3.61 -9.06 13.06
C LEU A 76 4.52 -9.68 14.13
N ASN A 77 5.62 -10.32 13.74
CA ASN A 77 6.62 -10.82 14.67
C ASN A 77 7.49 -9.68 15.19
N SER A 78 8.04 -9.83 16.38
CA SER A 78 9.01 -8.86 16.93
C SER A 78 10.37 -8.88 16.20
N SER A 79 10.69 -9.98 15.50
CA SER A 79 11.90 -10.13 14.72
C SER A 79 11.70 -9.71 13.27
N SER A 80 12.73 -9.08 12.70
CA SER A 80 12.76 -8.78 11.27
C SER A 80 12.81 -10.05 10.44
N ARG A 81 12.25 -9.99 9.22
CA ARG A 81 12.46 -11.00 8.18
C ARG A 81 13.29 -10.40 7.05
N VAL A 82 14.12 -11.23 6.44
CA VAL A 82 15.12 -10.81 5.46
C VAL A 82 15.09 -11.74 4.25
N THR A 83 15.23 -11.17 3.07
CA THR A 83 15.49 -11.90 1.82
C THR A 83 16.49 -11.13 0.97
N THR A 84 16.96 -11.74 -0.11
CA THR A 84 17.85 -11.11 -1.09
C THR A 84 17.18 -11.05 -2.46
N ALA A 85 17.50 -10.02 -3.22
CA ALA A 85 17.17 -9.92 -4.62
C ALA A 85 18.43 -9.77 -5.46
N THR A 86 18.52 -10.52 -6.56
CA THR A 86 19.54 -10.33 -7.57
C THR A 86 18.98 -9.47 -8.70
N VAL A 87 19.57 -8.30 -8.89
CA VAL A 87 19.30 -7.39 -10.01
C VAL A 87 20.27 -7.70 -11.12
N THR A 88 19.78 -7.98 -12.32
CA THR A 88 20.59 -8.25 -13.51
C THR A 88 20.28 -7.22 -14.56
N ALA A 89 21.28 -6.58 -15.16
CA ALA A 89 21.12 -5.65 -16.28
C ALA A 89 21.52 -6.34 -17.58
N GLY A 90 20.66 -6.24 -18.60
CA GLY A 90 20.84 -6.92 -19.88
C GLY A 90 20.57 -8.42 -19.83
N SER A 91 21.00 -9.12 -20.85
CA SER A 91 20.79 -10.56 -21.05
C SER A 91 22.12 -11.29 -21.30
N GLY A 92 22.13 -12.60 -21.06
CA GLY A 92 23.30 -13.46 -21.29
C GLY A 92 24.05 -13.88 -20.04
N ALA A 93 25.01 -14.78 -20.22
CA ALA A 93 25.73 -15.42 -19.11
C ALA A 93 26.61 -14.44 -18.31
N ASN A 94 27.12 -13.40 -18.97
CA ASN A 94 28.02 -12.39 -18.39
C ASN A 94 27.29 -11.09 -18.01
N ALA A 95 25.95 -11.07 -18.05
CA ALA A 95 25.18 -9.89 -17.65
C ALA A 95 25.55 -9.46 -16.22
N PRO A 96 25.83 -8.16 -15.98
CA PRO A 96 26.23 -7.67 -14.67
C PRO A 96 25.10 -7.84 -13.66
N LYS A 97 25.48 -8.21 -12.45
CA LYS A 97 24.56 -8.52 -11.35
C LYS A 97 24.93 -7.77 -10.09
N GLN A 98 23.92 -7.33 -9.34
CA GLN A 98 24.06 -6.79 -8.01
C GLN A 98 23.04 -7.44 -7.07
N GLU A 99 23.44 -7.66 -5.82
CA GLU A 99 22.54 -8.18 -4.80
C GLU A 99 22.00 -7.05 -3.93
N VAL A 100 20.72 -7.12 -3.60
CA VAL A 100 20.05 -6.21 -2.66
C VAL A 100 19.52 -7.03 -1.50
N THR A 101 19.91 -6.67 -0.28
CA THR A 101 19.32 -7.22 0.95
C THR A 101 18.06 -6.44 1.30
N ILE A 102 16.96 -7.16 1.44
CA ILE A 102 15.63 -6.60 1.75
C ILE A 102 15.26 -7.03 3.16
N THR A 103 15.07 -6.08 4.05
CA THR A 103 14.64 -6.32 5.43
C THR A 103 13.26 -5.73 5.66
N GLN A 104 12.31 -6.53 6.10
CA GLN A 104 11.11 -5.99 6.72
C GLN A 104 11.27 -6.10 8.23
N ARG A 105 11.27 -4.94 8.93
CA ARG A 105 11.46 -4.95 10.36
C ARG A 105 10.29 -5.63 11.11
N GLY A 106 10.57 -6.09 12.29
CA GLY A 106 9.54 -6.62 13.19
C GLY A 106 8.65 -5.52 13.78
N LEU A 107 7.48 -5.92 14.26
CA LEU A 107 6.53 -5.05 14.95
C LEU A 107 6.88 -4.97 16.45
N LEU A 108 7.01 -3.75 16.98
CA LEU A 108 7.16 -3.54 18.39
C LEU A 108 5.81 -3.68 19.11
N SER A 109 5.83 -4.10 20.37
CA SER A 109 4.60 -4.33 21.17
C SER A 109 3.75 -3.07 21.39
N SER A 110 4.33 -1.90 21.24
CA SER A 110 3.66 -0.59 21.35
C SER A 110 3.18 -0.03 20.01
N GLU A 111 3.33 -0.76 18.93
CA GLU A 111 3.03 -0.30 17.56
C GLU A 111 1.87 -1.08 16.95
N PHE A 112 1.28 -0.47 15.93
CA PHE A 112 0.38 -1.12 14.98
C PHE A 112 1.05 -1.25 13.62
N ALA A 113 0.55 -2.20 12.81
CA ALA A 113 0.94 -2.37 11.42
C ALA A 113 -0.28 -2.39 10.51
N VAL A 114 -0.19 -1.76 9.34
CA VAL A 114 -1.20 -1.89 8.29
C VAL A 114 -1.35 -3.36 7.90
N GLY A 115 -2.59 -3.83 7.79
CA GLY A 115 -2.90 -5.25 7.60
C GLY A 115 -2.97 -6.09 8.87
N GLN A 116 -2.68 -5.51 10.06
CA GLN A 116 -2.89 -6.17 11.34
C GLN A 116 -4.37 -6.29 11.66
N VAL A 117 -4.79 -7.48 12.07
CA VAL A 117 -6.16 -7.71 12.55
C VAL A 117 -6.26 -7.38 14.03
N ILE A 118 -7.23 -6.56 14.36
CA ILE A 118 -7.62 -6.26 15.74
C ILE A 118 -8.83 -7.13 16.08
N ALA A 119 -8.69 -8.00 17.06
CA ALA A 119 -9.76 -8.89 17.47
C ALA A 119 -10.92 -8.12 18.15
N ASP A 120 -12.15 -8.63 18.00
CA ASP A 120 -13.27 -8.19 18.83
C ASP A 120 -12.99 -8.56 20.29
N ASN A 121 -13.09 -7.58 21.17
CA ASN A 121 -12.89 -7.77 22.61
C ASN A 121 -14.17 -7.46 23.43
N GLY A 122 -15.31 -7.35 22.74
CA GLY A 122 -16.61 -7.06 23.34
C GLY A 122 -16.86 -5.56 23.58
N SER A 123 -15.83 -4.77 23.82
CA SER A 123 -15.91 -3.30 23.94
C SER A 123 -15.64 -2.58 22.62
N LEU A 124 -14.80 -3.16 21.77
CA LEU A 124 -14.49 -2.71 20.43
C LEU A 124 -14.73 -3.87 19.47
N LYS A 125 -15.54 -3.67 18.45
CA LYS A 125 -15.66 -4.61 17.34
C LYS A 125 -14.34 -4.75 16.62
N GLY A 126 -13.99 -5.97 16.21
CA GLY A 126 -12.77 -6.26 15.49
C GLY A 126 -12.74 -5.62 14.10
N GLY A 127 -11.55 -5.47 13.56
CA GLY A 127 -11.32 -4.90 12.25
C GLY A 127 -9.89 -5.10 11.76
N ILE A 128 -9.56 -4.47 10.65
CA ILE A 128 -8.20 -4.49 10.10
C ILE A 128 -7.63 -3.07 10.07
N VAL A 129 -6.37 -2.93 10.46
CA VAL A 129 -5.64 -1.67 10.42
C VAL A 129 -5.40 -1.28 8.96
N PHE A 130 -5.92 -0.13 8.54
CA PHE A 130 -5.68 0.41 7.20
C PHE A 130 -4.73 1.62 7.22
N TRP A 131 -4.54 2.26 8.35
CA TRP A 131 -3.64 3.40 8.49
C TRP A 131 -2.95 3.39 9.85
N VAL A 132 -1.70 3.80 9.87
CA VAL A 132 -0.86 3.97 11.07
C VAL A 132 -0.19 5.34 11.01
N ASP A 133 -0.19 6.06 12.12
CA ASP A 133 0.50 7.35 12.23
C ASP A 133 2.02 7.14 12.07
N ALA A 134 2.61 7.79 11.07
CA ALA A 134 4.03 7.64 10.74
C ALA A 134 4.96 8.16 11.86
N THR A 135 4.49 9.12 12.67
CA THR A 135 5.25 9.73 13.77
C THR A 135 5.00 9.05 15.12
N ASN A 136 3.85 8.42 15.26
CA ASN A 136 3.46 7.70 16.47
C ASN A 136 2.73 6.41 16.11
N ARG A 137 3.47 5.37 15.82
CA ARG A 137 2.93 4.08 15.38
C ARG A 137 2.04 3.36 16.41
N GLY A 138 1.95 3.88 17.65
CA GLY A 138 0.94 3.48 18.63
C GLY A 138 -0.47 3.99 18.35
N LYS A 139 -0.64 4.80 17.28
CA LYS A 139 -1.94 5.29 16.79
C LYS A 139 -2.25 4.68 15.43
N ALA A 140 -3.44 4.15 15.29
CA ALA A 140 -3.91 3.53 14.05
C ALA A 140 -5.40 3.78 13.83
N LYS A 141 -5.83 3.61 12.58
CA LYS A 141 -7.24 3.54 12.20
C LYS A 141 -7.53 2.14 11.69
N ILE A 142 -8.70 1.62 12.07
CA ILE A 142 -9.19 0.32 11.64
C ILE A 142 -10.43 0.47 10.79
N MET A 143 -10.59 -0.40 9.80
CA MET A 143 -11.84 -0.56 9.07
C MET A 143 -12.53 -1.86 9.47
N SER A 144 -13.86 -1.88 9.40
CA SER A 144 -14.64 -3.09 9.62
C SER A 144 -14.32 -4.14 8.55
N LEU A 145 -14.35 -5.40 8.93
CA LEU A 145 -14.31 -6.54 8.00
C LEU A 145 -15.64 -6.74 7.28
N ASP A 146 -16.74 -6.28 7.88
CA ASP A 146 -18.06 -6.32 7.26
C ASP A 146 -18.22 -5.12 6.32
N ARG A 147 -18.97 -5.36 5.24
CA ARG A 147 -19.32 -4.33 4.27
C ARG A 147 -20.80 -4.37 3.98
N GLU A 148 -21.42 -3.19 4.06
CA GLU A 148 -22.83 -3.01 3.70
C GLU A 148 -22.98 -1.87 2.69
N ASN A 149 -23.91 -2.03 1.76
CA ASN A 149 -24.27 -0.97 0.82
C ASN A 149 -25.53 -0.29 1.32
N LEU A 150 -25.36 0.83 2.00
CA LEU A 150 -26.41 1.54 2.68
C LEU A 150 -26.58 2.96 2.12
N ALA A 151 -27.83 3.42 2.08
CA ALA A 151 -28.09 4.80 1.73
C ALA A 151 -27.55 5.76 2.81
N CYS A 152 -27.03 6.91 2.38
CA CYS A 152 -26.66 7.97 3.31
C CYS A 152 -27.88 8.55 4.02
N SER A 153 -29.03 8.64 3.32
CA SER A 153 -30.32 9.07 3.85
C SER A 153 -31.46 8.38 3.12
N THR A 154 -32.55 8.07 3.84
CA THR A 154 -33.80 7.57 3.28
C THR A 154 -34.74 8.70 2.84
N ALA A 155 -34.43 9.97 3.18
CA ALA A 155 -35.27 11.13 2.87
C ALA A 155 -35.11 11.69 1.44
N GLY A 156 -34.57 10.90 0.51
CA GLY A 156 -34.49 11.18 -0.94
C GLY A 156 -33.44 12.22 -1.36
N SER A 157 -33.31 13.34 -0.71
CA SER A 157 -32.21 14.30 -0.87
C SER A 157 -31.62 14.56 0.49
N PRO A 158 -30.29 14.52 0.69
CA PRO A 158 -29.72 14.87 1.96
C PRO A 158 -30.07 16.35 2.23
N ALA A 159 -31.09 16.56 3.06
CA ALA A 159 -31.34 17.90 3.56
C ALA A 159 -30.08 18.42 4.22
N SER A 160 -29.75 19.68 4.02
CA SER A 160 -28.66 20.30 4.76
C SER A 160 -28.86 19.99 6.24
N THR A 161 -27.95 19.27 6.84
CA THR A 161 -28.05 18.90 8.26
C THR A 161 -27.89 20.09 9.19
N GLY A 162 -27.43 21.25 8.65
CA GLY A 162 -27.04 22.41 9.45
C GLY A 162 -25.80 22.20 10.32
N VAL A 163 -25.17 21.02 10.21
CA VAL A 163 -23.95 20.67 10.95
C VAL A 163 -22.74 20.89 10.06
N THR A 164 -21.74 21.60 10.55
CA THR A 164 -20.44 21.72 9.91
C THR A 164 -19.63 20.47 10.26
N LEU A 165 -19.30 19.67 9.25
CA LEU A 165 -18.53 18.45 9.42
C LEU A 165 -17.04 18.70 9.22
N SER A 166 -16.21 18.06 10.04
CA SER A 166 -14.76 18.03 9.89
C SER A 166 -14.37 17.05 8.77
N ASN A 167 -13.28 17.35 8.06
CA ASN A 167 -12.69 16.40 7.12
C ASN A 167 -11.85 15.31 7.81
N ASP A 168 -11.50 15.50 9.09
CA ASP A 168 -10.49 14.70 9.79
C ASP A 168 -11.00 14.05 11.09
N ASP A 169 -12.14 14.49 11.62
CA ASP A 169 -12.71 13.97 12.88
C ASP A 169 -14.05 13.27 12.64
N GLY A 170 -13.98 12.01 12.22
CA GLY A 170 -15.16 11.19 11.96
C GLY A 170 -15.99 10.88 13.21
N LEU A 171 -15.35 10.78 14.37
CA LEU A 171 -16.06 10.49 15.63
C LEU A 171 -16.89 11.70 16.07
N ALA A 172 -16.33 12.91 16.02
CA ALA A 172 -17.08 14.14 16.30
C ALA A 172 -18.22 14.33 15.30
N ASN A 173 -17.97 14.11 14.00
CA ASN A 173 -18.99 14.15 12.95
C ASN A 173 -20.15 13.19 13.24
N THR A 174 -19.83 11.93 13.53
CA THR A 174 -20.82 10.88 13.83
C THR A 174 -21.64 11.24 15.05
N THR A 175 -21.01 11.76 16.09
CA THR A 175 -21.69 12.22 17.31
C THR A 175 -22.63 13.39 17.02
N ALA A 176 -22.20 14.37 16.24
CA ALA A 176 -23.02 15.52 15.86
C ALA A 176 -24.22 15.12 14.99
N LEU A 177 -24.01 14.21 14.02
CA LEU A 177 -25.08 13.68 13.18
C LEU A 177 -26.10 12.85 13.99
N ALA A 178 -25.63 12.06 14.95
CA ALA A 178 -26.48 11.24 15.81
C ALA A 178 -27.40 12.08 16.73
N ALA A 179 -27.03 13.31 17.02
CA ALA A 179 -27.82 14.24 17.81
C ALA A 179 -28.95 14.93 17.01
N LEU A 180 -28.99 14.73 15.69
CA LEU A 180 -30.03 15.36 14.85
C LEU A 180 -31.37 14.65 15.01
N PRO A 181 -32.50 15.41 14.92
CA PRO A 181 -33.85 14.83 15.00
C PRO A 181 -34.14 13.77 13.95
N ASN A 182 -33.47 13.84 12.79
CA ASN A 182 -33.63 12.94 11.66
C ASN A 182 -32.47 11.90 11.55
N ALA A 183 -31.69 11.69 12.61
CA ALA A 183 -30.60 10.70 12.62
C ALA A 183 -31.07 9.28 12.25
N ALA A 184 -32.34 8.93 12.60
CA ALA A 184 -32.93 7.62 12.25
C ALA A 184 -33.11 7.42 10.73
N GLU A 185 -33.09 8.49 9.94
CA GLU A 185 -33.18 8.45 8.47
C GLU A 185 -31.81 8.25 7.79
N MET A 186 -30.76 8.01 8.57
CA MET A 186 -29.38 7.83 8.10
C MET A 186 -28.88 6.40 8.37
N PRO A 187 -29.24 5.39 7.52
CA PRO A 187 -28.86 3.99 7.75
C PRO A 187 -27.36 3.77 7.87
N ALA A 188 -26.54 4.44 7.06
CA ALA A 188 -25.08 4.33 7.11
C ALA A 188 -24.50 4.83 8.44
N LEU A 189 -25.04 5.94 8.98
CA LEU A 189 -24.68 6.47 10.32
C LEU A 189 -24.99 5.42 11.39
N LYS A 190 -26.25 4.91 11.39
CA LYS A 190 -26.70 3.92 12.35
C LYS A 190 -25.84 2.66 12.31
N TYR A 191 -25.52 2.16 11.13
CA TYR A 191 -24.66 0.98 10.95
C TYR A 191 -23.27 1.15 11.61
N CYS A 192 -22.66 2.32 11.44
CA CYS A 192 -21.38 2.59 12.09
C CYS A 192 -21.52 2.64 13.62
N MET A 193 -22.55 3.28 14.14
CA MET A 193 -22.80 3.38 15.59
C MET A 193 -23.11 2.04 16.24
N ASP A 194 -23.85 1.17 15.56
CA ASP A 194 -24.25 -0.15 16.07
C ASP A 194 -23.03 -1.10 16.24
N LYS A 195 -21.87 -0.77 15.65
CA LYS A 195 -20.61 -1.52 15.87
C LYS A 195 -19.98 -1.25 17.25
N GLY A 196 -20.41 -0.21 17.94
CA GLY A 196 -19.97 0.11 19.29
C GLY A 196 -19.12 1.36 19.42
N SER A 197 -18.60 1.58 20.61
CA SER A 197 -17.83 2.79 20.94
C SER A 197 -16.56 2.89 20.10
N GLY A 198 -16.30 4.10 19.60
CA GLY A 198 -15.11 4.39 18.78
C GLY A 198 -15.30 4.13 17.28
N TRP A 199 -16.38 3.44 16.87
CA TRP A 199 -16.75 3.33 15.46
C TRP A 199 -17.49 4.58 14.99
N TYR A 200 -17.17 5.01 13.78
CA TYR A 200 -17.74 6.23 13.22
C TYR A 200 -17.92 6.11 11.70
N TRP A 201 -18.77 6.94 11.15
CA TRP A 201 -18.90 7.10 9.71
C TRP A 201 -17.67 7.81 9.18
N PRO A 202 -16.93 7.20 8.21
CA PRO A 202 -15.63 7.69 7.77
C PRO A 202 -15.76 9.12 7.19
N THR A 203 -14.73 9.91 7.45
CA THR A 203 -14.54 11.22 6.82
C THR A 203 -14.00 11.05 5.41
N ARG A 204 -13.92 12.17 4.67
CA ARG A 204 -13.23 12.21 3.38
C ARG A 204 -11.77 11.80 3.54
N SER A 205 -11.08 12.32 4.54
CA SER A 205 -9.67 11.98 4.81
C SER A 205 -9.48 10.49 5.13
N ASP A 206 -10.41 9.87 5.86
CA ASP A 206 -10.36 8.43 6.11
C ASP A 206 -10.51 7.62 4.81
N LEU A 207 -11.46 8.01 3.95
CA LEU A 207 -11.68 7.34 2.67
C LEU A 207 -10.49 7.50 1.73
N GLU A 208 -9.86 8.69 1.69
CA GLU A 208 -8.62 8.93 0.94
C GLU A 208 -7.49 8.03 1.45
N GLN A 209 -7.28 7.91 2.77
CA GLN A 209 -6.28 7.03 3.36
C GLN A 209 -6.56 5.54 3.08
N MET A 210 -7.82 5.12 3.14
CA MET A 210 -8.21 3.74 2.76
C MET A 210 -7.91 3.47 1.29
N PHE A 211 -8.23 4.42 0.40
CA PHE A 211 -7.96 4.31 -1.02
C PHE A 211 -6.45 4.27 -1.31
N GLU A 212 -5.66 5.12 -0.65
CA GLU A 212 -4.19 5.13 -0.78
C GLU A 212 -3.58 3.79 -0.35
N THR A 213 -4.06 3.20 0.74
CA THR A 213 -3.62 1.88 1.18
C THR A 213 -4.01 0.79 0.17
N TYR A 214 -5.24 0.85 -0.35
CA TYR A 214 -5.76 -0.12 -1.32
C TYR A 214 -5.02 -0.04 -2.67
N ASN A 215 -4.76 1.16 -3.17
CA ASN A 215 -4.04 1.35 -4.43
C ASN A 215 -2.51 1.30 -4.28
N GLY A 216 -1.97 1.66 -3.13
CA GLY A 216 -0.54 1.87 -2.92
C GLY A 216 -0.01 3.17 -3.53
N THR A 217 -0.89 4.08 -3.97
CA THR A 217 -0.58 5.40 -4.55
C THR A 217 -1.43 6.46 -3.88
N LYS A 218 -0.93 7.71 -3.85
CA LYS A 218 -1.68 8.82 -3.26
C LYS A 218 -2.84 9.25 -4.15
N VAL A 219 -3.93 9.70 -3.53
CA VAL A 219 -5.09 10.25 -4.26
C VAL A 219 -4.68 11.43 -5.16
N ALA A 220 -3.75 12.27 -4.72
CA ALA A 220 -3.23 13.39 -5.51
C ALA A 220 -2.49 12.97 -6.79
N ASP A 221 -2.01 11.74 -6.84
CA ASP A 221 -1.28 11.18 -7.99
C ASP A 221 -2.24 10.45 -8.96
N ALA A 222 -3.51 10.26 -8.55
CA ALA A 222 -4.54 9.70 -9.42
C ALA A 222 -4.95 10.76 -10.45
N THR A 223 -4.60 10.53 -11.72
CA THR A 223 -5.05 11.41 -12.81
C THR A 223 -6.53 11.16 -13.05
N GLU A 224 -7.35 12.20 -12.92
CA GLU A 224 -8.80 12.14 -13.19
C GLU A 224 -9.13 11.75 -14.65
N ASP A 225 -8.14 11.84 -15.55
CA ASP A 225 -8.34 11.72 -16.99
C ASP A 225 -8.55 10.29 -17.49
N ASN A 226 -8.24 9.26 -16.71
CA ASN A 226 -8.52 7.88 -17.08
C ASN A 226 -8.71 6.95 -15.87
N PRO A 227 -9.93 6.85 -15.34
CA PRO A 227 -10.21 5.94 -14.22
C PRO A 227 -9.98 4.45 -14.54
N ASN A 228 -9.75 4.11 -15.81
CA ASN A 228 -9.47 2.74 -16.25
C ASN A 228 -7.98 2.44 -16.45
N ALA A 229 -7.09 3.42 -16.32
CA ALA A 229 -5.64 3.24 -16.45
C ALA A 229 -5.00 2.87 -15.09
N ILE A 230 -5.51 1.83 -14.45
CA ILE A 230 -4.90 1.27 -13.24
C ILE A 230 -3.58 0.60 -13.65
N THR A 231 -2.49 1.03 -13.05
CA THR A 231 -1.15 0.47 -13.29
C THR A 231 -1.07 -1.00 -12.82
N ASP A 232 -0.14 -1.76 -13.35
CA ASP A 232 0.06 -3.15 -12.92
C ASP A 232 0.48 -3.23 -11.45
N PHE A 233 1.21 -2.21 -10.95
CA PHE A 233 1.50 -2.07 -9.53
C PHE A 233 0.22 -1.92 -8.70
N GLU A 234 -0.69 -1.02 -9.06
CA GLU A 234 -1.95 -0.81 -8.33
C GLU A 234 -2.83 -2.05 -8.34
N LYS A 235 -2.90 -2.77 -9.46
CA LYS A 235 -3.62 -4.06 -9.54
C LYS A 235 -3.03 -5.07 -8.57
N ALA A 236 -1.70 -5.19 -8.53
CA ALA A 236 -1.02 -6.11 -7.63
C ALA A 236 -1.21 -5.73 -6.16
N ASN A 237 -1.17 -4.43 -5.84
CA ASN A 237 -1.39 -3.92 -4.49
C ASN A 237 -2.82 -4.16 -4.01
N ARG A 238 -3.83 -3.89 -4.86
CA ARG A 238 -5.24 -4.21 -4.59
C ARG A 238 -5.44 -5.69 -4.32
N ALA A 239 -4.88 -6.56 -5.17
CA ALA A 239 -4.97 -8.00 -5.00
C ALA A 239 -4.32 -8.48 -3.69
N ALA A 240 -3.17 -7.93 -3.32
CA ALA A 240 -2.50 -8.23 -2.05
C ALA A 240 -3.35 -7.79 -0.86
N TRP A 241 -3.93 -6.59 -0.89
CA TRP A 241 -4.81 -6.09 0.16
C TRP A 241 -6.08 -6.93 0.29
N ASP A 242 -6.76 -7.22 -0.82
CA ASP A 242 -7.97 -8.06 -0.83
C ASP A 242 -7.70 -9.46 -0.28
N LEU A 243 -6.52 -10.02 -0.57
CA LEU A 243 -6.11 -11.31 0.00
C LEU A 243 -5.93 -11.23 1.52
N ILE A 244 -5.32 -10.15 2.04
CA ILE A 244 -5.18 -9.96 3.50
C ILE A 244 -6.56 -9.88 4.15
N VAL A 245 -7.48 -9.08 3.59
CA VAL A 245 -8.84 -8.90 4.11
C VAL A 245 -9.62 -10.21 4.07
N THR A 246 -9.60 -10.93 2.96
CA THR A 246 -10.36 -12.19 2.79
C THR A 246 -9.82 -13.33 3.63
N ASN A 247 -8.51 -13.41 3.85
CA ASN A 247 -7.88 -14.42 4.72
C ASN A 247 -8.32 -14.32 6.18
N VAL A 248 -8.80 -13.16 6.60
CA VAL A 248 -9.32 -12.92 7.96
C VAL A 248 -10.85 -12.86 8.02
N GLY A 249 -11.50 -13.32 6.96
CA GLY A 249 -12.95 -13.43 6.88
C GLY A 249 -13.67 -12.13 6.50
N GLY A 250 -12.95 -11.11 6.07
CA GLY A 250 -13.54 -9.87 5.57
C GLY A 250 -13.96 -9.94 4.10
N THR A 251 -14.64 -8.89 3.65
CA THR A 251 -15.09 -8.74 2.26
C THR A 251 -14.08 -7.89 1.48
N ALA A 252 -13.61 -8.37 0.33
CA ALA A 252 -12.73 -7.64 -0.57
C ALA A 252 -13.27 -6.25 -0.93
N MET A 253 -12.40 -5.26 -1.08
CA MET A 253 -12.85 -3.87 -1.29
C MET A 253 -13.47 -3.67 -2.67
N ASN A 254 -12.96 -4.32 -3.73
CA ASN A 254 -13.48 -4.27 -5.10
C ASN A 254 -13.81 -2.83 -5.58
N MET A 255 -12.92 -1.87 -5.30
CA MET A 255 -13.05 -0.47 -5.72
C MET A 255 -12.43 -0.20 -7.08
#